data_73dfd57b63e92a51cba4ccf6760db6c3
#
_entry.id   73dfd57b63e92a51cba4ccf6760db6c3
#
_cell.length_a   1.000
_cell.length_b   1.000
_cell.length_c   1.000
_cell.angle_alpha   90.00
_cell.angle_beta   90.00
_cell.angle_gamma   90.00
#
_symmetry.space_group_name_H-M   'P 1'
#
loop_
_entity.id
_entity.type
_entity.pdbx_description
1 polymer ?
#
loop_
_entity_poly.entity_id
_entity_poly.type
_entity_poly.pdbx_seq_one_letter_code
_entity_poly.pdbx_strand_id
1 'polypeptide(L)'
;METRTSACPLDCPDLCGLTVTVDGGRVVEVDGDRRGPLTDGFVCGKVRKIADHLYGDDRLTTPLLRRGPKGSGQWSPVSWDDALDHIAGRIQSIRARAGGEAILPYHYGGSNGWLTEGALATRFFRRLGASNLDRTLCAAATGAAMRGLYGVMPGVALEDYVHARLIVLWGVNPTATGIHLVPVIERAREAGAKLVVVDPRRTPLARRADLHLPLRPGTDLPVALAAIAALFARGHADRAFLGAHATGVDELAIRAARWSIDEAAREAGIDAHLLDRFIELYAASSPAVIRVGWGPERNRNGGSAVAAVMALPAVAGKFGLRGGGCTMSNGDARWTMTAETAIGEPIPKARRINMSELARALRTAQAPRIECVFVYNCNPVATVPDQRGVIEQLSRDDVFVVVHEQVMTDTARLADVVLPATTFLEHRDLRRGYGTIRLFDSPAVATPVGESRSNNQLFGALADRLGLVRPGDALTDDELVAATL
;
A
#
# COMPACT_ATOMS: atom_id res chain seq x y z
N MET A 1 -19.15 -24.11 17.78
CA MET A 1 -17.90 -23.52 17.22
C MET A 1 -17.60 -24.15 15.86
N GLU A 2 -17.28 -23.37 14.86
CA GLU A 2 -16.86 -23.81 13.54
C GLU A 2 -15.57 -23.06 13.13
N THR A 3 -14.78 -23.66 12.25
CA THR A 3 -13.56 -23.05 11.73
C THR A 3 -13.76 -22.65 10.28
N ARG A 4 -13.46 -21.40 9.96
CA ARG A 4 -13.53 -20.83 8.60
C ARG A 4 -12.17 -20.31 8.17
N THR A 5 -11.94 -20.20 6.87
CA THR A 5 -10.70 -19.66 6.31
C THR A 5 -10.94 -18.27 5.73
N SER A 6 -9.95 -17.41 5.85
CA SER A 6 -9.93 -16.06 5.29
C SER A 6 -8.48 -15.65 4.98
N ALA A 7 -8.26 -14.43 4.57
CA ALA A 7 -6.92 -13.86 4.45
C ALA A 7 -6.90 -12.42 4.99
N CYS A 8 -5.76 -12.00 5.51
CA CYS A 8 -5.54 -10.66 6.04
C CYS A 8 -5.23 -9.67 4.90
N PRO A 9 -6.06 -8.65 4.67
CA PRO A 9 -5.80 -7.63 3.66
C PRO A 9 -5.15 -6.37 4.22
N LEU A 10 -4.76 -6.34 5.48
CA LEU A 10 -4.16 -5.15 6.08
C LEU A 10 -2.87 -4.79 5.34
N ASP A 11 -2.56 -3.50 5.26
CA ASP A 11 -1.42 -2.97 4.52
C ASP A 11 -0.08 -3.56 5.01
N CYS A 12 0.26 -4.71 4.42
CA CYS A 12 1.38 -5.57 4.80
C CYS A 12 1.79 -6.42 3.58
N PRO A 13 3.09 -6.72 3.39
CA PRO A 13 3.53 -7.56 2.27
C PRO A 13 3.07 -9.02 2.35
N ASP A 14 2.74 -9.54 3.55
CA ASP A 14 2.66 -10.99 3.79
C ASP A 14 1.40 -11.66 3.25
N LEU A 15 0.25 -10.98 3.23
CA LEU A 15 -1.04 -11.60 2.87
C LEU A 15 -1.26 -12.92 3.62
N CYS A 16 -1.35 -12.85 4.95
CA CYS A 16 -1.50 -14.02 5.80
C CYS A 16 -2.81 -14.77 5.53
N GLY A 17 -2.74 -16.07 5.27
CA GLY A 17 -3.90 -16.95 5.39
C GLY A 17 -4.35 -17.03 6.83
N LEU A 18 -5.65 -17.01 7.08
CA LEU A 18 -6.23 -16.97 8.41
C LEU A 18 -7.11 -18.20 8.67
N THR A 19 -7.01 -18.72 9.87
CA THR A 19 -7.96 -19.64 10.48
C THR A 19 -8.80 -18.84 11.46
N VAL A 20 -10.11 -18.79 11.23
CA VAL A 20 -11.06 -18.00 12.01
C VAL A 20 -12.03 -18.95 12.72
N THR A 21 -12.04 -18.92 14.04
CA THR A 21 -12.99 -19.67 14.84
C THR A 21 -14.23 -18.83 15.08
N VAL A 22 -15.40 -19.38 14.73
CA VAL A 22 -16.69 -18.71 14.84
C VAL A 22 -17.59 -19.53 15.79
N ASP A 23 -18.22 -18.86 16.73
CA ASP A 23 -19.21 -19.44 17.64
C ASP A 23 -20.49 -18.60 17.64
N GLY A 24 -21.64 -19.22 17.36
CA GLY A 24 -22.93 -18.52 17.27
C GLY A 24 -22.89 -17.32 16.29
N GLY A 25 -22.14 -17.40 15.20
CA GLY A 25 -21.97 -16.32 14.21
C GLY A 25 -20.98 -15.22 14.61
N ARG A 26 -20.36 -15.30 15.80
CA ARG A 26 -19.32 -14.36 16.25
C ARG A 26 -17.92 -14.95 16.09
N VAL A 27 -17.01 -14.15 15.62
CA VAL A 27 -15.57 -14.48 15.62
C VAL A 27 -15.07 -14.45 17.05
N VAL A 28 -14.51 -15.57 17.51
CA VAL A 28 -13.95 -15.71 18.86
C VAL A 28 -12.43 -15.80 18.87
N GLU A 29 -11.83 -16.26 17.76
CA GLU A 29 -10.39 -16.38 17.63
C GLU A 29 -9.96 -16.21 16.17
N VAL A 30 -8.82 -15.59 15.94
CA VAL A 30 -8.16 -15.49 14.64
C VAL A 30 -6.68 -15.85 14.79
N ASP A 31 -6.25 -16.86 14.04
CA ASP A 31 -4.84 -17.27 14.00
C ASP A 31 -4.37 -17.52 12.56
N GLY A 32 -3.11 -17.88 12.38
CA GLY A 32 -2.54 -18.18 11.06
C GLY A 32 -2.99 -19.53 10.53
N ASP A 33 -3.26 -19.61 9.22
CA ASP A 33 -3.49 -20.88 8.55
C ASP A 33 -2.15 -21.66 8.43
N ARG A 34 -2.08 -22.82 9.05
CA ARG A 34 -0.89 -23.72 9.01
C ARG A 34 -0.62 -24.29 7.63
N ARG A 35 -1.62 -24.33 6.75
CA ARG A 35 -1.47 -24.79 5.37
C ARG A 35 -0.85 -23.73 4.46
N GLY A 36 -0.83 -22.48 4.90
CA GLY A 36 -0.23 -21.37 4.16
C GLY A 36 1.29 -21.43 4.22
N PRO A 37 1.99 -21.63 3.09
CA PRO A 37 3.44 -21.85 3.10
C PRO A 37 4.26 -20.64 3.58
N LEU A 38 3.69 -19.44 3.61
CA LEU A 38 4.31 -18.26 4.21
C LEU A 38 3.83 -18.03 5.64
N THR A 39 2.51 -18.20 5.89
CA THR A 39 1.88 -17.92 7.19
C THR A 39 2.34 -18.92 8.26
N ASP A 40 2.47 -20.18 7.90
CA ASP A 40 2.99 -21.25 8.76
C ASP A 40 2.41 -21.25 10.20
N GLY A 41 1.13 -20.97 10.31
CA GLY A 41 0.38 -21.05 11.56
C GLY A 41 0.54 -19.88 12.53
N PHE A 42 1.19 -18.77 12.16
CA PHE A 42 1.24 -17.60 13.03
C PHE A 42 0.86 -16.30 12.32
N VAL A 43 0.38 -15.32 13.08
CA VAL A 43 0.01 -13.97 12.61
C VAL A 43 0.52 -12.90 13.56
N CYS A 44 0.60 -11.67 13.08
CA CYS A 44 1.01 -10.54 13.94
C CYS A 44 -0.07 -10.23 15.00
N GLY A 45 0.34 -9.56 16.09
CA GLY A 45 -0.55 -9.21 17.18
C GLY A 45 -1.74 -8.33 16.80
N LYS A 46 -1.64 -7.54 15.70
CA LYS A 46 -2.75 -6.73 15.20
C LYS A 46 -3.91 -7.61 14.72
N VAL A 47 -3.59 -8.61 13.89
CA VAL A 47 -4.59 -9.51 13.30
C VAL A 47 -5.16 -10.46 14.33
N ARG A 48 -4.35 -10.94 15.27
CA ARG A 48 -4.80 -11.80 16.36
C ARG A 48 -5.87 -11.14 17.24
N LYS A 49 -5.80 -9.81 17.37
CA LYS A 49 -6.76 -9.00 18.13
C LYS A 49 -7.87 -8.36 17.29
N ILE A 50 -8.05 -8.81 16.06
CA ILE A 50 -9.05 -8.19 15.19
C ILE A 50 -10.48 -8.35 15.69
N ALA A 51 -10.77 -9.37 16.49
CA ALA A 51 -12.07 -9.56 17.13
C ALA A 51 -12.39 -8.43 18.12
N ASP A 52 -11.38 -7.92 18.84
CA ASP A 52 -11.52 -6.77 19.75
C ASP A 52 -11.93 -5.51 18.97
N HIS A 53 -11.39 -5.32 17.77
CA HIS A 53 -11.79 -4.23 16.88
C HIS A 53 -13.15 -4.49 16.23
N LEU A 54 -13.42 -5.72 15.80
CA LEU A 54 -14.68 -6.08 15.13
C LEU A 54 -15.90 -5.83 16.03
N TYR A 55 -15.76 -6.07 17.33
CA TYR A 55 -16.85 -5.97 18.31
C TYR A 55 -16.60 -4.90 19.39
N GLY A 56 -15.67 -3.99 19.14
CA GLY A 56 -15.38 -2.89 20.06
C GLY A 56 -16.55 -1.90 20.17
N ASP A 57 -16.66 -1.25 21.32
CA ASP A 57 -17.72 -0.28 21.60
C ASP A 57 -17.62 0.99 20.75
N ASP A 58 -16.49 1.21 20.10
CA ASP A 58 -16.24 2.34 19.19
C ASP A 58 -16.68 2.06 17.74
N ARG A 59 -17.19 0.85 17.46
CA ARG A 59 -17.69 0.49 16.11
C ARG A 59 -18.91 1.35 15.75
N LEU A 60 -18.85 1.92 14.55
CA LEU A 60 -20.03 2.53 13.92
C LEU A 60 -21.02 1.43 13.52
N THR A 61 -22.26 1.56 13.96
CA THR A 61 -23.30 0.55 13.73
C THR A 61 -24.47 1.05 12.89
N THR A 62 -24.66 2.37 12.80
CA THR A 62 -25.75 3.00 12.04
C THR A 62 -25.22 4.21 11.27
N PRO A 63 -25.86 4.60 10.14
CA PRO A 63 -25.54 5.87 9.48
C PRO A 63 -25.83 7.07 10.37
N LEU A 64 -24.97 8.08 10.29
CA LEU A 64 -25.06 9.29 11.09
C LEU A 64 -25.09 10.55 10.19
N LEU A 65 -26.05 11.43 10.43
CA LEU A 65 -26.09 12.76 9.86
C LEU A 65 -25.64 13.81 10.89
N ARG A 66 -24.78 14.70 10.47
CA ARG A 66 -24.32 15.80 11.30
C ARG A 66 -25.47 16.74 11.69
N ARG A 67 -25.45 17.15 12.95
CA ARG A 67 -26.24 18.25 13.49
C ARG A 67 -25.28 19.32 14.03
N GLY A 68 -25.57 20.57 13.83
CA GLY A 68 -24.70 21.67 14.29
C GLY A 68 -23.39 21.83 13.45
N PRO A 69 -22.42 22.60 13.94
CA PRO A 69 -21.16 22.86 13.25
C PRO A 69 -20.31 21.59 13.05
N LYS A 70 -19.48 21.57 12.01
CA LYS A 70 -18.51 20.49 11.79
C LYS A 70 -17.55 20.37 12.97
N GLY A 71 -17.26 19.14 13.39
CA GLY A 71 -16.41 18.89 14.55
C GLY A 71 -17.09 19.03 15.91
N SER A 72 -18.35 19.44 15.97
CA SER A 72 -19.09 19.60 17.26
C SER A 72 -19.41 18.28 17.95
N GLY A 73 -19.29 17.14 17.25
CA GLY A 73 -19.66 15.84 17.78
C GLY A 73 -21.17 15.58 17.87
N GLN A 74 -22.00 16.45 17.28
CA GLN A 74 -23.46 16.31 17.30
C GLN A 74 -23.95 15.53 16.09
N TRP A 75 -24.51 14.35 16.33
CA TRP A 75 -24.95 13.40 15.32
C TRP A 75 -26.38 12.95 15.55
N SER A 76 -27.12 12.70 14.47
CA SER A 76 -28.39 11.98 14.49
C SER A 76 -28.25 10.68 13.73
N PRO A 77 -28.54 9.53 14.37
CA PRO A 77 -28.73 8.27 13.65
C PRO A 77 -29.90 8.43 12.64
N VAL A 78 -29.71 7.86 11.46
CA VAL A 78 -30.72 7.84 10.40
C VAL A 78 -30.72 6.48 9.72
N SER A 79 -31.77 6.19 8.94
CA SER A 79 -31.79 4.99 8.11
C SER A 79 -30.77 5.07 6.98
N TRP A 80 -30.38 3.92 6.42
CA TRP A 80 -29.55 3.89 5.22
C TRP A 80 -30.22 4.60 4.04
N ASP A 81 -31.54 4.47 3.89
CA ASP A 81 -32.26 5.11 2.80
C ASP A 81 -32.22 6.63 2.93
N ASP A 82 -32.45 7.18 4.10
CA ASP A 82 -32.33 8.62 4.35
C ASP A 82 -30.90 9.14 4.10
N ALA A 83 -29.89 8.38 4.56
CA ALA A 83 -28.50 8.76 4.34
C ALA A 83 -28.12 8.74 2.86
N LEU A 84 -28.49 7.68 2.13
CA LEU A 84 -28.21 7.53 0.71
C LEU A 84 -28.96 8.55 -0.13
N ASP A 85 -30.21 8.85 0.17
CA ASP A 85 -31.02 9.86 -0.51
C ASP A 85 -30.44 11.26 -0.28
N HIS A 86 -30.00 11.55 0.95
CA HIS A 86 -29.30 12.80 1.26
C HIS A 86 -28.00 12.95 0.44
N ILE A 87 -27.15 11.90 0.42
CA ILE A 87 -25.91 11.90 -0.35
C ILE A 87 -26.18 12.04 -1.85
N ALA A 88 -27.12 11.26 -2.40
CA ALA A 88 -27.47 11.28 -3.81
C ALA A 88 -27.98 12.67 -4.23
N GLY A 89 -28.87 13.28 -3.46
CA GLY A 89 -29.37 14.64 -3.73
C GLY A 89 -28.28 15.68 -3.71
N ARG A 90 -27.34 15.61 -2.76
CA ARG A 90 -26.18 16.52 -2.71
C ARG A 90 -25.26 16.32 -3.91
N ILE A 91 -24.94 15.08 -4.28
CA ILE A 91 -24.12 14.75 -5.46
C ILE A 91 -24.77 15.24 -6.75
N GLN A 92 -26.09 15.02 -6.93
CA GLN A 92 -26.83 15.51 -8.10
C GLN A 92 -26.79 17.03 -8.21
N SER A 93 -27.03 17.74 -7.11
CA SER A 93 -26.99 19.21 -7.06
C SER A 93 -25.60 19.75 -7.42
N ILE A 94 -24.54 19.18 -6.83
CA ILE A 94 -23.16 19.58 -7.13
C ILE A 94 -22.82 19.29 -8.60
N ARG A 95 -23.16 18.10 -9.10
CA ARG A 95 -22.89 17.70 -10.48
C ARG A 95 -23.62 18.58 -11.49
N ALA A 96 -24.87 18.92 -11.24
CA ALA A 96 -25.67 19.80 -12.11
C ALA A 96 -25.10 21.23 -12.18
N ARG A 97 -24.58 21.75 -11.08
CA ARG A 97 -24.04 23.11 -10.98
C ARG A 97 -22.59 23.23 -11.43
N ALA A 98 -21.73 22.29 -11.01
CA ALA A 98 -20.29 22.41 -11.12
C ALA A 98 -19.63 21.26 -11.93
N GLY A 99 -20.40 20.24 -12.31
CA GLY A 99 -19.86 19.09 -13.02
C GLY A 99 -19.27 18.04 -12.09
N GLY A 100 -18.90 16.88 -12.66
CA GLY A 100 -18.40 15.73 -11.89
C GLY A 100 -17.07 15.99 -11.19
N GLU A 101 -16.19 16.79 -11.80
CA GLU A 101 -14.87 17.11 -11.23
C GLU A 101 -14.92 17.90 -9.91
N ALA A 102 -16.08 18.45 -9.54
CA ALA A 102 -16.29 19.03 -8.21
C ALA A 102 -16.39 17.98 -7.09
N ILE A 103 -16.46 16.69 -7.46
CA ILE A 103 -16.52 15.56 -6.53
C ILE A 103 -15.15 14.89 -6.52
N LEU A 104 -14.55 14.74 -5.34
CA LEU A 104 -13.26 14.09 -5.13
C LEU A 104 -13.46 12.80 -4.32
N PRO A 105 -13.31 11.61 -4.92
CA PRO A 105 -13.10 10.39 -4.15
C PRO A 105 -11.73 10.47 -3.46
N TYR A 106 -11.70 10.21 -2.16
CA TYR A 106 -10.46 10.19 -1.41
C TYR A 106 -10.30 8.86 -0.70
N HIS A 107 -9.41 8.01 -1.19
CA HIS A 107 -9.24 6.66 -0.70
C HIS A 107 -7.79 6.17 -0.83
N TYR A 108 -7.44 5.18 0.01
CA TYR A 108 -6.14 4.51 -0.08
C TYR A 108 -6.22 3.04 0.40
N GLY A 109 -5.06 2.40 0.59
CA GLY A 109 -4.92 1.01 0.97
C GLY A 109 -5.19 0.74 2.45
N GLY A 110 -6.40 1.01 2.94
CA GLY A 110 -6.83 0.56 4.26
C GLY A 110 -7.08 -0.94 4.31
N SER A 111 -7.54 -1.50 3.19
CA SER A 111 -7.72 -2.92 2.97
C SER A 111 -7.23 -3.24 1.56
N ASN A 112 -6.25 -4.14 1.42
CA ASN A 112 -5.68 -4.54 0.13
C ASN A 112 -6.57 -5.59 -0.58
N GLY A 113 -7.88 -5.41 -0.52
CA GLY A 113 -8.86 -6.19 -1.23
C GLY A 113 -9.09 -5.66 -2.63
N TRP A 114 -9.12 -6.51 -3.62
CA TRP A 114 -9.30 -6.12 -5.02
C TRP A 114 -10.66 -5.48 -5.27
N LEU A 115 -11.72 -6.07 -4.68
CA LEU A 115 -13.08 -5.56 -4.81
C LEU A 115 -13.30 -4.32 -3.93
N THR A 116 -12.81 -4.36 -2.69
CA THR A 116 -12.92 -3.25 -1.74
C THR A 116 -12.18 -1.98 -2.20
N GLU A 117 -11.01 -2.13 -2.85
CA GLU A 117 -10.24 -0.97 -3.32
C GLU A 117 -10.78 -0.36 -4.61
N GLY A 118 -11.34 -1.16 -5.49
CA GLY A 118 -11.45 -0.71 -6.87
C GLY A 118 -12.70 -1.07 -7.64
N ALA A 119 -13.58 -1.97 -7.19
CA ALA A 119 -14.68 -2.43 -8.02
C ALA A 119 -15.80 -1.38 -8.20
N LEU A 120 -16.91 -1.49 -7.47
CA LEU A 120 -18.05 -0.59 -7.69
C LEU A 120 -17.76 0.86 -7.34
N ALA A 121 -16.88 1.15 -6.38
CA ALA A 121 -16.43 2.50 -6.08
C ALA A 121 -15.81 3.16 -7.32
N THR A 122 -14.90 2.47 -8.01
CA THR A 122 -14.24 3.00 -9.22
C THR A 122 -15.25 3.23 -10.33
N ARG A 123 -16.15 2.26 -10.61
CA ARG A 123 -17.21 2.42 -11.61
C ARG A 123 -18.08 3.63 -11.30
N PHE A 124 -18.53 3.76 -10.06
CA PHE A 124 -19.36 4.86 -9.59
C PHE A 124 -18.72 6.24 -9.88
N PHE A 125 -17.50 6.47 -9.41
CA PHE A 125 -16.85 7.76 -9.59
C PHE A 125 -16.46 8.04 -11.04
N ARG A 126 -16.10 7.02 -11.82
CA ARG A 126 -15.84 7.18 -13.26
C ARG A 126 -17.10 7.60 -14.03
N ARG A 127 -18.25 7.02 -13.73
CA ARG A 127 -19.55 7.38 -14.34
C ARG A 127 -20.07 8.74 -13.89
N LEU A 128 -19.71 9.19 -12.71
CA LEU A 128 -19.96 10.56 -12.26
C LEU A 128 -19.12 11.59 -13.01
N GLY A 129 -18.00 11.20 -13.60
CA GLY A 129 -16.98 12.11 -14.12
C GLY A 129 -16.21 12.83 -13.02
N ALA A 130 -16.05 12.18 -11.85
CA ALA A 130 -15.37 12.73 -10.69
C ALA A 130 -13.88 13.00 -10.95
N SER A 131 -13.27 13.86 -10.15
CA SER A 131 -11.82 14.08 -10.15
C SER A 131 -11.09 12.77 -9.89
N ASN A 132 -9.96 12.54 -10.59
CA ASN A 132 -9.11 11.38 -10.36
C ASN A 132 -8.16 11.63 -9.19
N LEU A 133 -7.99 10.66 -8.31
CA LEU A 133 -7.04 10.72 -7.20
C LEU A 133 -5.72 10.02 -7.57
N ASP A 134 -4.62 10.76 -7.53
CA ASP A 134 -3.28 10.18 -7.60
C ASP A 134 -2.83 9.71 -6.22
N ARG A 135 -2.75 8.40 -6.04
CA ARG A 135 -2.37 7.77 -4.76
C ARG A 135 -0.84 7.81 -4.60
N THR A 136 -0.34 8.89 -3.99
CA THR A 136 1.09 9.23 -3.95
C THR A 136 1.76 9.04 -2.58
N LEU A 137 1.00 8.78 -1.51
CA LEU A 137 1.54 8.77 -0.14
C LEU A 137 2.52 7.64 0.15
N CYS A 138 2.35 6.46 -0.44
CA CYS A 138 3.14 5.28 -0.07
C CYS A 138 4.34 5.07 -1.00
N ALA A 139 4.12 4.61 -2.22
CA ALA A 139 5.14 4.01 -3.08
C ALA A 139 5.33 4.74 -4.41
N ALA A 140 4.87 5.97 -4.54
CA ALA A 140 4.89 6.67 -5.84
C ALA A 140 6.30 6.95 -6.34
N ALA A 141 7.19 7.38 -5.46
CA ALA A 141 8.59 7.66 -5.81
C ALA A 141 9.32 6.39 -6.25
N THR A 142 9.14 5.30 -5.50
CA THR A 142 9.69 3.99 -5.87
C THR A 142 9.06 3.45 -7.15
N GLY A 143 7.75 3.54 -7.30
CA GLY A 143 7.06 3.10 -8.51
C GLY A 143 7.53 3.84 -9.76
N ALA A 144 7.79 5.14 -9.65
CA ALA A 144 8.37 5.94 -10.74
C ALA A 144 9.81 5.50 -11.06
N ALA A 145 10.65 5.29 -10.02
CA ALA A 145 12.01 4.82 -10.17
C ALA A 145 12.07 3.44 -10.85
N MET A 146 11.24 2.50 -10.42
CA MET A 146 11.22 1.14 -10.97
C MET A 146 10.72 1.08 -12.40
N ARG A 147 9.66 1.82 -12.72
CA ARG A 147 9.21 1.93 -14.12
C ARG A 147 10.27 2.57 -15.02
N GLY A 148 11.00 3.55 -14.51
CA GLY A 148 12.11 4.17 -15.24
C GLY A 148 13.29 3.22 -15.47
N LEU A 149 13.62 2.35 -14.50
CA LEU A 149 14.72 1.41 -14.61
C LEU A 149 14.36 0.13 -15.37
N TYR A 150 13.21 -0.46 -15.05
CA TYR A 150 12.87 -1.82 -15.47
C TYR A 150 11.58 -1.93 -16.28
N GLY A 151 10.86 -0.82 -16.49
CA GLY A 151 9.51 -0.83 -17.09
C GLY A 151 8.43 -1.41 -16.19
N VAL A 152 8.81 -2.14 -15.15
CA VAL A 152 7.95 -2.84 -14.18
C VAL A 152 8.66 -2.86 -12.83
N MET A 153 7.93 -3.08 -11.74
CA MET A 153 8.54 -3.32 -10.44
C MET A 153 8.99 -4.78 -10.35
N PRO A 154 10.29 -5.08 -10.40
CA PRO A 154 10.77 -6.45 -10.26
C PRO A 154 10.66 -6.89 -8.79
N GLY A 155 10.47 -8.19 -8.57
CA GLY A 155 10.43 -8.73 -7.22
C GLY A 155 10.80 -10.21 -7.18
N VAL A 156 11.59 -10.58 -6.19
CA VAL A 156 11.87 -11.96 -5.81
C VAL A 156 10.75 -12.41 -4.86
N ALA A 157 10.19 -13.59 -5.07
CA ALA A 157 9.24 -14.16 -4.13
C ALA A 157 9.89 -14.29 -2.74
N LEU A 158 9.16 -13.96 -1.67
CA LEU A 158 9.73 -13.96 -0.32
C LEU A 158 10.23 -15.36 0.08
N GLU A 159 9.57 -16.40 -0.39
CA GLU A 159 9.95 -17.80 -0.17
C GLU A 159 11.30 -18.15 -0.81
N ASP A 160 11.69 -17.50 -1.89
CA ASP A 160 12.94 -17.76 -2.59
C ASP A 160 14.18 -17.16 -1.91
N TYR A 161 13.99 -16.33 -0.88
CA TYR A 161 15.11 -15.80 -0.09
C TYR A 161 15.93 -16.89 0.60
N VAL A 162 15.37 -18.09 0.83
CA VAL A 162 16.11 -19.24 1.37
C VAL A 162 17.28 -19.69 0.48
N HIS A 163 17.24 -19.34 -0.81
CA HIS A 163 18.30 -19.68 -1.77
C HIS A 163 19.40 -18.61 -1.87
N ALA A 164 19.21 -17.46 -1.22
CA ALA A 164 20.22 -16.41 -1.21
C ALA A 164 21.45 -16.80 -0.39
N ARG A 165 22.63 -16.33 -0.82
CA ARG A 165 23.87 -16.37 -0.03
C ARG A 165 24.10 -15.06 0.71
N LEU A 166 23.43 -13.99 0.27
CA LEU A 166 23.42 -12.69 0.93
C LEU A 166 22.03 -12.11 0.86
N ILE A 167 21.51 -11.71 2.01
CA ILE A 167 20.28 -10.94 2.13
C ILE A 167 20.64 -9.55 2.64
N VAL A 168 20.27 -8.51 1.88
CA VAL A 168 20.43 -7.11 2.26
C VAL A 168 19.05 -6.54 2.58
N LEU A 169 18.82 -6.13 3.81
CA LEU A 169 17.64 -5.42 4.25
C LEU A 169 17.94 -3.92 4.22
N TRP A 170 17.38 -3.19 3.26
CA TRP A 170 17.64 -1.77 3.07
C TRP A 170 16.42 -0.93 3.41
N GLY A 171 16.45 -0.23 4.55
CA GLY A 171 15.35 0.61 5.02
C GLY A 171 14.06 -0.15 5.30
N VAL A 172 14.16 -1.43 5.70
CA VAL A 172 13.03 -2.31 6.01
C VAL A 172 13.26 -3.07 7.31
N ASN A 173 12.19 -3.17 8.11
CA ASN A 173 12.23 -3.92 9.36
C ASN A 173 11.18 -5.04 9.39
N PRO A 174 11.51 -6.26 8.92
CA PRO A 174 10.58 -7.39 8.92
C PRO A 174 10.07 -7.79 10.31
N THR A 175 10.78 -7.44 11.40
CA THR A 175 10.30 -7.75 12.76
C THR A 175 9.10 -6.88 13.19
N ALA A 176 8.80 -5.82 12.46
CA ALA A 176 7.65 -4.94 12.71
C ALA A 176 6.53 -5.11 11.67
N THR A 177 6.88 -5.31 10.40
CA THR A 177 5.93 -5.45 9.29
C THR A 177 6.49 -6.40 8.25
N GLY A 178 5.70 -7.38 7.83
CA GLY A 178 6.20 -8.47 6.98
C GLY A 178 6.93 -9.53 7.81
N ILE A 179 6.29 -9.93 8.92
CA ILE A 179 6.94 -10.74 9.97
C ILE A 179 7.32 -12.14 9.48
N HIS A 180 6.65 -12.65 8.46
CA HIS A 180 6.90 -13.98 7.89
C HIS A 180 8.18 -14.07 7.07
N LEU A 181 8.78 -12.93 6.71
CA LEU A 181 10.12 -12.92 6.12
C LEU A 181 11.20 -13.26 7.16
N VAL A 182 10.96 -13.08 8.45
CA VAL A 182 11.97 -13.37 9.50
C VAL A 182 12.35 -14.85 9.53
N PRO A 183 11.41 -15.80 9.64
CA PRO A 183 11.76 -17.23 9.57
C PRO A 183 12.45 -17.63 8.26
N VAL A 184 12.10 -17.01 7.14
CA VAL A 184 12.75 -17.25 5.85
C VAL A 184 14.21 -16.82 5.89
N ILE A 185 14.50 -15.62 6.44
CA ILE A 185 15.86 -15.14 6.66
C ILE A 185 16.65 -16.09 7.58
N GLU A 186 16.05 -16.54 8.68
CA GLU A 186 16.75 -17.44 9.60
C GLU A 186 17.09 -18.78 8.93
N ARG A 187 16.18 -19.39 8.16
CA ARG A 187 16.48 -20.60 7.38
C ARG A 187 17.59 -20.36 6.35
N ALA A 188 17.61 -19.22 5.67
CA ALA A 188 18.71 -18.88 4.77
C ALA A 188 20.06 -18.78 5.51
N ARG A 189 20.05 -18.17 6.70
CA ARG A 189 21.25 -18.04 7.54
C ARG A 189 21.75 -19.38 8.08
N GLU A 190 20.86 -20.27 8.48
CA GLU A 190 21.18 -21.64 8.86
C GLU A 190 21.85 -22.40 7.69
N ALA A 191 21.47 -22.09 6.45
CA ALA A 191 22.12 -22.59 5.24
C ALA A 191 23.40 -21.81 4.84
N GLY A 192 23.88 -20.88 5.70
CA GLY A 192 25.13 -20.15 5.52
C GLY A 192 25.01 -18.78 4.84
N ALA A 193 23.80 -18.28 4.60
CA ALA A 193 23.61 -16.93 4.07
C ALA A 193 24.07 -15.85 5.05
N LYS A 194 24.65 -14.77 4.53
CA LYS A 194 24.98 -13.57 5.29
C LYS A 194 23.82 -12.61 5.30
N LEU A 195 23.70 -11.83 6.38
CA LEU A 195 22.70 -10.79 6.55
C LEU A 195 23.36 -9.43 6.68
N VAL A 196 23.01 -8.50 5.80
CA VAL A 196 23.34 -7.08 5.91
C VAL A 196 22.08 -6.27 6.20
N VAL A 197 22.16 -5.35 7.13
CA VAL A 197 21.07 -4.40 7.41
C VAL A 197 21.57 -2.98 7.21
N VAL A 198 20.89 -2.25 6.32
CA VAL A 198 21.08 -0.82 6.06
C VAL A 198 19.86 -0.09 6.62
N ASP A 199 19.98 0.44 7.82
CA ASP A 199 18.88 1.09 8.54
C ASP A 199 19.46 2.02 9.62
N PRO A 200 18.97 3.26 9.78
CA PRO A 200 19.44 4.16 10.84
C PRO A 200 19.19 3.59 12.24
N ARG A 201 18.23 2.70 12.38
CA ARG A 201 17.87 2.08 13.64
C ARG A 201 18.55 0.72 13.81
N ARG A 202 19.04 0.45 15.01
CA ARG A 202 19.54 -0.88 15.37
C ARG A 202 18.39 -1.85 15.66
N THR A 203 17.69 -2.26 14.60
CA THR A 203 16.55 -3.18 14.67
C THR A 203 16.94 -4.55 15.26
N PRO A 204 15.98 -5.41 15.64
CA PRO A 204 16.31 -6.77 16.11
C PRO A 204 17.14 -7.58 15.12
N LEU A 205 16.88 -7.45 13.80
CA LEU A 205 17.70 -8.11 12.78
C LEU A 205 19.06 -7.43 12.62
N ALA A 206 19.16 -6.09 12.73
CA ALA A 206 20.44 -5.38 12.69
C ALA A 206 21.39 -5.80 13.83
N ARG A 207 20.85 -6.13 15.01
CA ARG A 207 21.67 -6.64 16.13
C ARG A 207 22.30 -8.01 15.86
N ARG A 208 21.73 -8.78 14.97
CA ARG A 208 22.15 -10.14 14.61
C ARG A 208 22.75 -10.23 13.21
N ALA A 209 22.82 -9.09 12.49
CA ALA A 209 23.39 -9.04 11.16
C ALA A 209 24.90 -9.24 11.17
N ASP A 210 25.44 -9.81 10.09
CA ASP A 210 26.87 -9.89 9.84
C ASP A 210 27.50 -8.50 9.61
N LEU A 211 26.67 -7.54 9.10
CA LEU A 211 27.04 -6.17 8.92
C LEU A 211 25.82 -5.25 9.09
N HIS A 212 25.98 -4.17 9.84
CA HIS A 212 24.96 -3.11 9.99
C HIS A 212 25.54 -1.78 9.55
N LEU A 213 24.88 -1.10 8.61
CA LEU A 213 25.19 0.26 8.16
C LEU A 213 24.13 1.22 8.68
N PRO A 214 24.38 1.95 9.77
CA PRO A 214 23.41 2.88 10.37
C PRO A 214 23.47 4.25 9.66
N LEU A 215 23.00 4.31 8.41
CA LEU A 215 23.04 5.52 7.59
C LEU A 215 22.23 6.66 8.21
N ARG A 216 22.73 7.89 8.10
CA ARG A 216 21.92 9.08 8.30
C ARG A 216 20.74 9.07 7.32
N PRO A 217 19.48 9.30 7.75
CA PRO A 217 18.33 9.35 6.83
C PRO A 217 18.55 10.32 5.67
N GLY A 218 18.23 9.85 4.44
CA GLY A 218 18.39 10.64 3.21
C GLY A 218 19.76 10.52 2.53
N THR A 219 20.67 9.69 3.04
CA THR A 219 21.99 9.47 2.46
C THR A 219 22.14 8.15 1.70
N ASP A 220 21.05 7.47 1.44
CA ASP A 220 21.04 6.22 0.68
C ASP A 220 21.60 6.40 -0.75
N LEU A 221 21.31 7.55 -1.38
CA LEU A 221 21.77 7.84 -2.75
C LEU A 221 23.30 7.87 -2.88
N PRO A 222 24.06 8.69 -2.13
CA PRO A 222 25.52 8.70 -2.20
C PRO A 222 26.12 7.33 -1.87
N VAL A 223 25.58 6.61 -0.89
CA VAL A 223 26.06 5.27 -0.51
C VAL A 223 25.87 4.26 -1.65
N ALA A 224 24.70 4.24 -2.28
CA ALA A 224 24.43 3.35 -3.40
C ALA A 224 25.29 3.71 -4.63
N LEU A 225 25.49 5.00 -4.93
CA LEU A 225 26.33 5.44 -6.03
C LEU A 225 27.80 5.10 -5.78
N ALA A 226 28.32 5.30 -4.57
CA ALA A 226 29.69 4.89 -4.23
C ALA A 226 29.89 3.37 -4.35
N ALA A 227 28.88 2.57 -3.96
CA ALA A 227 28.92 1.13 -4.17
C ALA A 227 28.94 0.77 -5.66
N ILE A 228 28.12 1.41 -6.49
CA ILE A 228 28.13 1.22 -7.96
C ILE A 228 29.51 1.61 -8.54
N ALA A 229 30.07 2.77 -8.16
CA ALA A 229 31.37 3.21 -8.61
C ALA A 229 32.48 2.20 -8.28
N ALA A 230 32.48 1.71 -7.05
CA ALA A 230 33.46 0.72 -6.61
C ALA A 230 33.32 -0.61 -7.36
N LEU A 231 32.08 -1.08 -7.61
CA LEU A 231 31.84 -2.30 -8.41
C LEU A 231 32.42 -2.16 -9.82
N PHE A 232 32.27 -0.99 -10.48
CA PHE A 232 32.90 -0.74 -11.79
C PHE A 232 34.40 -0.66 -11.69
N ALA A 233 34.94 0.11 -10.75
CA ALA A 233 36.39 0.35 -10.63
C ALA A 233 37.19 -0.91 -10.26
N ARG A 234 36.58 -1.81 -9.48
CA ARG A 234 37.20 -3.08 -9.04
C ARG A 234 36.97 -4.26 -9.99
N GLY A 235 36.25 -4.04 -11.10
CA GLY A 235 35.95 -5.11 -12.06
C GLY A 235 34.90 -6.11 -11.59
N HIS A 236 34.05 -5.74 -10.60
CA HIS A 236 32.96 -6.56 -10.09
C HIS A 236 31.63 -6.32 -10.83
N ALA A 237 31.58 -5.34 -11.75
CA ALA A 237 30.41 -5.15 -12.60
C ALA A 237 30.29 -6.27 -13.64
N ASP A 238 29.12 -6.85 -13.78
CA ASP A 238 28.82 -7.86 -14.81
C ASP A 238 28.63 -7.19 -16.17
N ARG A 239 29.75 -6.96 -16.85
CA ARG A 239 29.78 -6.30 -18.17
C ARG A 239 29.03 -7.09 -19.25
N ALA A 240 28.97 -8.42 -19.14
CA ALA A 240 28.26 -9.28 -20.09
C ALA A 240 26.76 -9.10 -19.94
N PHE A 241 26.24 -9.18 -18.71
CA PHE A 241 24.83 -8.94 -18.42
C PHE A 241 24.43 -7.50 -18.82
N LEU A 242 25.20 -6.51 -18.42
CA LEU A 242 24.92 -5.10 -18.74
C LEU A 242 24.91 -4.85 -20.25
N GLY A 243 25.87 -5.39 -20.99
CA GLY A 243 25.94 -5.24 -22.44
C GLY A 243 24.78 -5.90 -23.18
N ALA A 244 24.21 -6.99 -22.63
CA ALA A 244 23.08 -7.71 -23.23
C ALA A 244 21.70 -7.11 -22.86
N HIS A 245 21.58 -6.48 -21.68
CA HIS A 245 20.27 -6.19 -21.09
C HIS A 245 20.06 -4.74 -20.63
N ALA A 246 21.11 -3.88 -20.68
CA ALA A 246 21.00 -2.54 -20.14
C ALA A 246 21.41 -1.46 -21.16
N THR A 247 20.81 -0.27 -20.99
CA THR A 247 21.23 0.98 -21.67
C THR A 247 21.61 2.02 -20.63
N GLY A 248 22.40 3.05 -21.01
CA GLY A 248 22.82 4.11 -20.09
C GLY A 248 23.85 3.66 -19.04
N VAL A 249 24.59 2.57 -19.30
CA VAL A 249 25.57 2.00 -18.36
C VAL A 249 26.73 2.94 -18.13
N ASP A 250 27.24 3.57 -19.19
CA ASP A 250 28.38 4.49 -19.09
C ASP A 250 27.96 5.78 -18.37
N GLU A 251 26.78 6.31 -18.62
CA GLU A 251 26.22 7.46 -17.91
C GLU A 251 26.06 7.18 -16.42
N LEU A 252 25.60 5.98 -16.06
CA LEU A 252 25.51 5.55 -14.67
C LEU A 252 26.91 5.48 -14.03
N ALA A 253 27.87 4.87 -14.70
CA ALA A 253 29.25 4.78 -14.22
C ALA A 253 29.89 6.17 -14.00
N ILE A 254 29.69 7.11 -14.94
CA ILE A 254 30.17 8.50 -14.82
C ILE A 254 29.51 9.23 -13.65
N ARG A 255 28.19 9.07 -13.46
CA ARG A 255 27.49 9.69 -12.33
C ARG A 255 27.90 9.09 -11.01
N ALA A 256 28.08 7.78 -10.95
CA ALA A 256 28.50 7.06 -9.75
C ALA A 256 29.92 7.45 -9.33
N ALA A 257 30.84 7.59 -10.28
CA ALA A 257 32.24 7.97 -10.04
C ALA A 257 32.45 9.33 -9.36
N ARG A 258 31.38 10.14 -9.23
CA ARG A 258 31.42 11.39 -8.45
C ARG A 258 31.41 11.15 -6.94
N TRP A 259 31.19 9.92 -6.49
CA TRP A 259 31.15 9.55 -5.09
C TRP A 259 32.26 8.53 -4.78
N SER A 260 33.25 8.93 -4.02
CA SER A 260 34.17 7.99 -3.38
C SER A 260 33.53 7.34 -2.16
N ILE A 261 34.09 6.22 -1.73
CA ILE A 261 33.67 5.53 -0.49
C ILE A 261 33.78 6.47 0.71
N ASP A 262 34.87 7.21 0.82
CA ASP A 262 35.12 8.14 1.94
C ASP A 262 34.12 9.31 1.96
N GLU A 263 33.79 9.89 0.81
CA GLU A 263 32.83 10.98 0.71
C GLU A 263 31.42 10.49 1.05
N ALA A 264 31.02 9.35 0.50
CA ALA A 264 29.71 8.77 0.78
C ALA A 264 29.56 8.35 2.25
N ALA A 265 30.59 7.76 2.84
CA ALA A 265 30.60 7.37 4.24
C ALA A 265 30.52 8.58 5.17
N ARG A 266 31.29 9.64 4.87
CA ARG A 266 31.25 10.92 5.62
C ARG A 266 29.86 11.56 5.54
N GLU A 267 29.24 11.59 4.36
CA GLU A 267 27.88 12.10 4.18
C GLU A 267 26.86 11.25 4.95
N ALA A 268 27.03 9.94 4.91
CA ALA A 268 26.15 8.99 5.59
C ALA A 268 26.38 8.91 7.11
N GLY A 269 27.48 9.47 7.61
CA GLY A 269 27.82 9.43 9.04
C GLY A 269 28.24 8.05 9.52
N ILE A 270 28.87 7.25 8.66
CA ILE A 270 29.38 5.92 8.97
C ILE A 270 30.88 5.81 8.72
N ASP A 271 31.52 4.77 9.26
CA ASP A 271 32.90 4.45 8.93
C ASP A 271 33.02 3.96 7.46
N ALA A 272 33.97 4.50 6.71
CA ALA A 272 34.24 4.11 5.33
C ALA A 272 34.52 2.61 5.19
N HIS A 273 35.15 2.00 6.18
CA HIS A 273 35.40 0.56 6.22
C HIS A 273 34.11 -0.28 6.26
N LEU A 274 33.05 0.21 6.89
CA LEU A 274 31.76 -0.48 6.86
C LEU A 274 31.15 -0.49 5.44
N LEU A 275 31.26 0.64 4.73
CA LEU A 275 30.78 0.72 3.36
C LEU A 275 31.63 -0.15 2.43
N ASP A 276 32.94 -0.13 2.61
CA ASP A 276 33.86 -0.97 1.85
C ASP A 276 33.58 -2.46 2.05
N ARG A 277 33.41 -2.90 3.30
CA ARG A 277 33.01 -4.28 3.63
C ARG A 277 31.67 -4.68 3.01
N PHE A 278 30.71 -3.77 2.97
CA PHE A 278 29.42 -4.05 2.30
C PHE A 278 29.64 -4.32 0.82
N ILE A 279 30.43 -3.49 0.14
CA ILE A 279 30.71 -3.60 -1.29
C ILE A 279 31.37 -4.94 -1.61
N GLU A 280 32.42 -5.30 -0.86
CA GLU A 280 33.13 -6.57 -1.04
C GLU A 280 32.23 -7.78 -0.79
N LEU A 281 31.44 -7.74 0.29
CA LEU A 281 30.51 -8.81 0.62
C LEU A 281 29.44 -8.97 -0.46
N TYR A 282 28.92 -7.84 -1.00
CA TYR A 282 27.91 -7.86 -2.05
C TYR A 282 28.47 -8.37 -3.38
N ALA A 283 29.68 -7.96 -3.74
CA ALA A 283 30.37 -8.43 -4.94
C ALA A 283 30.62 -9.95 -4.89
N ALA A 284 31.16 -10.42 -3.76
CA ALA A 284 31.55 -11.82 -3.58
C ALA A 284 30.37 -12.81 -3.43
N SER A 285 29.17 -12.32 -3.05
CA SER A 285 28.04 -13.19 -2.76
C SER A 285 27.14 -13.39 -3.97
N SER A 286 26.80 -14.65 -4.28
CA SER A 286 25.83 -14.98 -5.33
C SER A 286 25.16 -16.31 -4.99
N PRO A 287 23.80 -16.40 -5.05
CA PRO A 287 22.83 -15.33 -5.26
C PRO A 287 22.80 -14.30 -4.13
N ALA A 288 22.52 -13.03 -4.45
CA ALA A 288 22.31 -11.99 -3.46
C ALA A 288 21.01 -11.23 -3.75
N VAL A 289 20.22 -10.97 -2.71
CA VAL A 289 18.94 -10.26 -2.82
C VAL A 289 18.93 -9.01 -1.94
N ILE A 290 18.44 -7.89 -2.50
CA ILE A 290 18.17 -6.66 -1.76
C ILE A 290 16.66 -6.54 -1.52
N ARG A 291 16.24 -6.55 -0.25
CA ARG A 291 14.90 -6.20 0.17
C ARG A 291 14.87 -4.72 0.56
N VAL A 292 14.26 -3.91 -0.29
CA VAL A 292 14.12 -2.47 -0.02
C VAL A 292 12.78 -2.22 0.68
N GLY A 293 12.81 -1.35 1.68
CA GLY A 293 11.61 -0.87 2.36
C GLY A 293 11.23 0.54 1.94
N TRP A 294 10.20 1.07 2.59
CA TRP A 294 9.66 2.40 2.30
C TRP A 294 10.45 3.55 2.94
N GLY A 295 11.44 3.24 3.80
CA GLY A 295 12.27 4.24 4.47
C GLY A 295 12.99 5.21 3.53
N PRO A 296 13.74 4.71 2.53
CA PRO A 296 14.53 5.56 1.63
C PRO A 296 13.68 6.58 0.85
N GLU A 297 12.48 6.22 0.40
CA GLU A 297 11.64 7.14 -0.38
C GLU A 297 10.95 8.24 0.45
N ARG A 298 11.05 8.21 1.79
CA ARG A 298 10.51 9.26 2.68
C ARG A 298 11.38 10.52 2.72
N ASN A 299 12.45 10.55 1.95
CA ASN A 299 13.37 11.67 1.85
C ASN A 299 13.19 12.43 0.53
N ARG A 300 13.67 13.68 0.47
CA ARG A 300 13.55 14.56 -0.72
C ARG A 300 14.14 13.91 -1.98
N ASN A 301 15.23 13.17 -1.87
CA ASN A 301 15.88 12.46 -2.96
C ASN A 301 15.48 10.98 -3.07
N GLY A 302 14.39 10.57 -2.41
CA GLY A 302 14.02 9.17 -2.20
C GLY A 302 13.86 8.36 -3.49
N GLY A 303 13.25 8.93 -4.53
CA GLY A 303 13.13 8.26 -5.83
C GLY A 303 14.49 7.93 -6.45
N SER A 304 15.43 8.89 -6.44
CA SER A 304 16.80 8.69 -6.94
C SER A 304 17.57 7.69 -6.08
N ALA A 305 17.38 7.74 -4.75
CA ALA A 305 18.02 6.82 -3.83
C ALA A 305 17.57 5.37 -4.09
N VAL A 306 16.27 5.15 -4.19
CA VAL A 306 15.73 3.82 -4.51
C VAL A 306 16.19 3.35 -5.88
N ALA A 307 16.22 4.23 -6.90
CA ALA A 307 16.72 3.88 -8.22
C ALA A 307 18.18 3.39 -8.17
N ALA A 308 19.05 4.10 -7.44
CA ALA A 308 20.45 3.70 -7.29
C ALA A 308 20.61 2.38 -6.53
N VAL A 309 19.87 2.18 -5.43
CA VAL A 309 19.89 0.92 -4.66
C VAL A 309 19.42 -0.24 -5.52
N MET A 310 18.31 -0.05 -6.25
CA MET A 310 17.73 -1.11 -7.09
C MET A 310 18.51 -1.36 -8.38
N ALA A 311 19.43 -0.46 -8.78
CA ALA A 311 20.35 -0.70 -9.88
C ALA A 311 21.51 -1.65 -9.50
N LEU A 312 21.86 -1.77 -8.21
CA LEU A 312 22.95 -2.63 -7.74
C LEU A 312 22.87 -4.08 -8.24
N PRO A 313 21.68 -4.76 -8.20
CA PRO A 313 21.58 -6.12 -8.72
C PRO A 313 21.89 -6.26 -10.20
N ALA A 314 21.51 -5.29 -11.03
CA ALA A 314 21.87 -5.28 -12.46
C ALA A 314 23.38 -5.08 -12.66
N VAL A 315 23.96 -4.11 -11.95
CA VAL A 315 25.41 -3.83 -12.05
C VAL A 315 26.23 -5.03 -11.63
N ALA A 316 25.85 -5.73 -10.57
CA ALA A 316 26.60 -6.87 -10.03
C ALA A 316 26.15 -8.24 -10.58
N GLY A 317 25.29 -8.29 -11.61
CA GLY A 317 24.84 -9.55 -12.23
C GLY A 317 24.08 -10.48 -11.29
N LYS A 318 23.18 -9.93 -10.45
CA LYS A 318 22.44 -10.73 -9.46
C LYS A 318 21.04 -11.15 -9.96
N PHE A 319 20.63 -10.76 -11.16
CA PHE A 319 19.38 -11.21 -11.79
C PHE A 319 19.56 -12.57 -12.48
N GLY A 320 18.42 -13.26 -12.74
CA GLY A 320 18.42 -14.57 -13.40
C GLY A 320 18.79 -15.75 -12.50
N LEU A 321 19.04 -15.49 -11.22
CA LEU A 321 19.38 -16.51 -10.23
C LEU A 321 18.26 -16.62 -9.18
N ARG A 322 17.83 -17.83 -8.84
CA ARG A 322 16.86 -18.04 -7.78
C ARG A 322 17.42 -17.52 -6.44
N GLY A 323 16.68 -16.68 -5.73
CA GLY A 323 17.15 -16.01 -4.53
C GLY A 323 18.08 -14.81 -4.78
N GLY A 324 18.23 -14.37 -6.04
CA GLY A 324 19.01 -13.19 -6.42
C GLY A 324 18.14 -12.06 -6.99
N GLY A 325 18.65 -10.83 -6.95
CA GLY A 325 17.96 -9.64 -7.45
C GLY A 325 17.50 -8.69 -6.38
N CYS A 326 16.32 -8.14 -6.51
CA CYS A 326 15.76 -7.20 -5.54
C CYS A 326 14.25 -7.35 -5.37
N THR A 327 13.72 -6.89 -4.24
CA THR A 327 12.29 -6.79 -3.98
C THR A 327 11.99 -5.56 -3.15
N MET A 328 11.07 -4.73 -3.63
CA MET A 328 10.33 -3.82 -2.78
C MET A 328 8.87 -4.28 -2.70
N SER A 329 8.28 -4.58 -3.85
CA SER A 329 6.91 -5.06 -3.97
C SER A 329 6.80 -6.06 -5.12
N ASN A 330 5.96 -7.06 -4.95
CA ASN A 330 5.49 -7.96 -6.00
C ASN A 330 4.12 -7.54 -6.56
N GLY A 331 3.70 -6.29 -6.28
CA GLY A 331 2.40 -5.77 -6.69
C GLY A 331 2.19 -5.69 -8.19
N ASP A 332 3.27 -5.63 -8.98
CA ASP A 332 3.24 -5.68 -10.45
C ASP A 332 3.41 -7.12 -10.99
N ALA A 333 3.30 -8.14 -10.14
CA ALA A 333 3.22 -9.52 -10.62
C ALA A 333 2.15 -9.58 -11.72
N ARG A 334 2.48 -10.19 -12.86
CA ARG A 334 1.59 -10.23 -14.02
C ARG A 334 0.40 -11.12 -13.72
N TRP A 335 -0.67 -10.49 -13.24
CA TRP A 335 -1.99 -11.08 -13.17
C TRP A 335 -2.70 -10.82 -14.50
N THR A 336 -3.28 -11.85 -15.09
CA THR A 336 -4.18 -11.70 -16.26
C THR A 336 -5.49 -11.03 -15.91
N MET A 337 -5.79 -10.96 -14.60
CA MET A 337 -6.98 -10.34 -14.04
C MET A 337 -6.71 -8.88 -13.75
N THR A 338 -7.57 -8.00 -14.20
CA THR A 338 -7.56 -6.59 -13.80
C THR A 338 -8.91 -6.23 -13.22
N ALA A 339 -8.92 -5.44 -12.14
CA ALA A 339 -10.15 -4.86 -11.63
C ALA A 339 -10.88 -4.04 -12.72
N GLU A 340 -10.15 -3.52 -13.68
CA GLU A 340 -10.68 -2.82 -14.85
C GLU A 340 -11.49 -3.73 -15.76
N THR A 341 -11.14 -5.01 -15.88
CA THR A 341 -11.93 -5.99 -16.65
C THR A 341 -13.30 -6.19 -16.01
N ALA A 342 -13.35 -6.34 -14.68
CA ALA A 342 -14.61 -6.47 -13.94
C ALA A 342 -15.42 -5.17 -13.89
N ILE A 343 -14.76 -4.01 -13.94
CA ILE A 343 -15.40 -2.71 -13.87
C ILE A 343 -15.98 -2.31 -15.23
N GLY A 344 -15.29 -2.62 -16.34
CA GLY A 344 -15.71 -2.30 -17.70
C GLY A 344 -15.84 -0.81 -18.02
N GLU A 345 -15.25 0.09 -17.21
CA GLU A 345 -15.44 1.53 -17.33
C GLU A 345 -14.12 2.25 -17.60
N PRO A 346 -14.00 3.05 -18.68
CA PRO A 346 -12.77 3.76 -18.99
C PRO A 346 -12.46 4.85 -17.95
N ILE A 347 -11.18 5.16 -17.77
CA ILE A 347 -10.74 6.29 -16.93
C ILE A 347 -11.18 7.59 -17.59
N PRO A 348 -12.00 8.42 -16.94
CA PRO A 348 -12.44 9.68 -17.54
C PRO A 348 -11.25 10.65 -17.68
N LYS A 349 -11.32 11.50 -18.73
CA LYS A 349 -10.43 12.67 -18.87
C LYS A 349 -10.86 13.74 -17.86
N ALA A 350 -10.58 13.51 -16.59
CA ALA A 350 -10.91 14.40 -15.49
C ALA A 350 -9.63 14.88 -14.81
N ARG A 351 -9.75 16.00 -14.10
CA ARG A 351 -8.66 16.57 -13.30
C ARG A 351 -8.05 15.51 -12.39
N ARG A 352 -6.71 15.57 -12.22
CA ARG A 352 -5.96 14.72 -11.31
C ARG A 352 -5.58 15.51 -10.06
N ILE A 353 -5.84 14.94 -8.90
CA ILE A 353 -5.51 15.51 -7.60
C ILE A 353 -4.45 14.63 -6.93
N ASN A 354 -3.32 15.22 -6.59
CA ASN A 354 -2.30 14.56 -5.78
C ASN A 354 -2.79 14.43 -4.34
N MET A 355 -2.96 13.19 -3.86
CA MET A 355 -3.50 12.95 -2.53
C MET A 355 -2.66 13.57 -1.40
N SER A 356 -1.33 13.65 -1.57
CA SER A 356 -0.43 14.27 -0.59
C SER A 356 -0.64 15.77 -0.44
N GLU A 357 -1.37 16.41 -1.34
CA GLU A 357 -1.63 17.84 -1.39
C GLU A 357 -3.12 18.16 -1.21
N LEU A 358 -3.86 17.34 -0.47
CA LEU A 358 -5.31 17.48 -0.26
C LEU A 358 -5.70 18.90 0.20
N ALA A 359 -5.02 19.42 1.22
CA ALA A 359 -5.31 20.78 1.74
C ALA A 359 -5.13 21.85 0.66
N ARG A 360 -4.05 21.77 -0.13
CA ARG A 360 -3.79 22.68 -1.23
C ARG A 360 -4.86 22.54 -2.32
N ALA A 361 -5.21 21.33 -2.69
CA ALA A 361 -6.21 21.06 -3.71
C ALA A 361 -7.58 21.64 -3.33
N LEU A 362 -8.03 21.42 -2.09
CA LEU A 362 -9.29 21.97 -1.59
C LEU A 362 -9.31 23.51 -1.54
N ARG A 363 -8.13 24.13 -1.30
CA ARG A 363 -7.99 25.60 -1.24
C ARG A 363 -7.91 26.23 -2.63
N THR A 364 -7.21 25.60 -3.57
CA THR A 364 -6.79 26.26 -4.82
C THR A 364 -7.46 25.72 -6.09
N ALA A 365 -8.11 24.56 -6.05
CA ALA A 365 -8.80 24.02 -7.23
C ALA A 365 -9.90 24.96 -7.70
N GLN A 366 -9.88 25.29 -9.00
CA GLN A 366 -10.87 26.14 -9.65
C GLN A 366 -11.34 25.48 -10.96
N ALA A 367 -12.51 25.88 -11.43
CA ALA A 367 -13.11 25.46 -12.68
C ALA A 367 -13.24 23.93 -12.84
N PRO A 368 -13.90 23.21 -11.96
CA PRO A 368 -14.68 23.68 -10.81
C PRO A 368 -13.87 23.64 -9.49
N ARG A 369 -14.36 24.27 -8.44
CA ARG A 369 -13.92 24.02 -7.06
C ARG A 369 -14.30 22.59 -6.65
N ILE A 370 -13.57 22.03 -5.67
CA ILE A 370 -13.97 20.77 -5.03
C ILE A 370 -15.02 21.10 -3.98
N GLU A 371 -16.22 20.57 -4.16
CA GLU A 371 -17.38 20.83 -3.32
C GLU A 371 -17.87 19.57 -2.58
N CYS A 372 -17.37 18.40 -2.98
CA CYS A 372 -17.65 17.13 -2.29
C CYS A 372 -16.35 16.33 -2.14
N VAL A 373 -16.08 15.86 -0.94
CA VAL A 373 -15.02 14.88 -0.65
C VAL A 373 -15.67 13.62 -0.09
N PHE A 374 -15.50 12.51 -0.82
CA PHE A 374 -16.00 11.19 -0.39
C PHE A 374 -14.84 10.34 0.08
N VAL A 375 -14.73 10.12 1.39
CA VAL A 375 -13.61 9.42 2.03
C VAL A 375 -13.99 7.99 2.35
N TYR A 376 -13.16 7.03 1.94
CA TYR A 376 -13.31 5.61 2.28
C TYR A 376 -11.94 4.92 2.28
N ASN A 377 -11.78 3.85 3.04
CA ASN A 377 -10.52 3.10 3.19
C ASN A 377 -9.31 3.95 3.64
N CYS A 378 -9.51 5.11 4.26
CA CYS A 378 -8.41 5.94 4.76
C CYS A 378 -8.90 7.00 5.75
N ASN A 379 -7.95 7.52 6.55
CA ASN A 379 -8.16 8.61 7.52
C ASN A 379 -7.23 9.79 7.19
N PRO A 380 -7.57 10.65 6.21
CA PRO A 380 -6.69 11.71 5.73
C PRO A 380 -6.25 12.69 6.82
N VAL A 381 -7.08 13.03 7.79
CA VAL A 381 -6.67 13.92 8.90
C VAL A 381 -5.48 13.36 9.68
N ALA A 382 -5.40 12.04 9.85
CA ALA A 382 -4.29 11.40 10.56
C ALA A 382 -3.06 11.09 9.68
N THR A 383 -3.25 10.96 8.35
CA THR A 383 -2.22 10.32 7.50
C THR A 383 -1.65 11.21 6.41
N VAL A 384 -2.28 12.34 6.10
CA VAL A 384 -1.86 13.23 5.00
C VAL A 384 -0.98 14.37 5.51
N PRO A 385 0.07 14.78 4.78
CA PRO A 385 0.82 15.99 5.10
C PRO A 385 -0.07 17.23 5.18
N ASP A 386 0.38 18.26 5.91
CA ASP A 386 -0.39 19.47 6.20
C ASP A 386 -1.71 19.19 6.92
N GLN A 387 -1.64 18.39 8.00
CA GLN A 387 -2.80 18.02 8.81
C GLN A 387 -3.67 19.23 9.19
N ARG A 388 -3.05 20.35 9.60
CA ARG A 388 -3.78 21.59 9.96
C ARG A 388 -4.60 22.11 8.79
N GLY A 389 -3.99 22.20 7.60
CA GLY A 389 -4.68 22.63 6.40
C GLY A 389 -5.80 21.66 5.99
N VAL A 390 -5.61 20.34 6.16
CA VAL A 390 -6.67 19.35 5.90
C VAL A 390 -7.85 19.57 6.84
N ILE A 391 -7.61 19.74 8.14
CA ILE A 391 -8.67 20.03 9.13
C ILE A 391 -9.42 21.33 8.75
N GLU A 392 -8.68 22.40 8.47
CA GLU A 392 -9.26 23.70 8.06
C GLU A 392 -10.18 23.55 6.85
N GLN A 393 -9.72 22.86 5.80
CA GLN A 393 -10.50 22.73 4.56
C GLN A 393 -11.69 21.77 4.70
N LEU A 394 -11.57 20.68 5.43
CA LEU A 394 -12.70 19.76 5.66
C LEU A 394 -13.74 20.33 6.63
N SER A 395 -13.35 21.31 7.48
CA SER A 395 -14.26 22.00 8.40
C SER A 395 -15.14 23.06 7.72
N ARG A 396 -14.91 23.37 6.45
CA ARG A 396 -15.70 24.37 5.71
C ARG A 396 -17.11 23.86 5.43
N ASP A 397 -18.11 24.70 5.58
CA ASP A 397 -19.52 24.36 5.31
C ASP A 397 -19.86 24.25 3.81
N ASP A 398 -19.04 24.87 2.93
CA ASP A 398 -19.19 24.77 1.48
C ASP A 398 -18.55 23.53 0.86
N VAL A 399 -17.94 22.66 1.67
CA VAL A 399 -17.40 21.35 1.26
C VAL A 399 -18.25 20.26 1.91
N PHE A 400 -18.99 19.50 1.10
CA PHE A 400 -19.75 18.35 1.57
C PHE A 400 -18.82 17.14 1.77
N VAL A 401 -18.75 16.61 2.99
CA VAL A 401 -17.83 15.53 3.37
C VAL A 401 -18.63 14.29 3.75
N VAL A 402 -18.44 13.20 3.02
CA VAL A 402 -18.98 11.88 3.34
C VAL A 402 -17.84 10.96 3.74
N VAL A 403 -17.98 10.24 4.85
CA VAL A 403 -16.96 9.28 5.33
C VAL A 403 -17.59 7.92 5.55
N HIS A 404 -17.06 6.88 4.91
CA HIS A 404 -17.42 5.49 5.10
C HIS A 404 -16.31 4.80 5.90
N GLU A 405 -16.57 4.51 7.18
CA GLU A 405 -15.55 4.13 8.14
C GLU A 405 -16.07 3.11 9.18
N GLN A 406 -15.16 2.42 9.82
CA GLN A 406 -15.48 1.40 10.84
C GLN A 406 -15.67 1.99 12.23
N VAL A 407 -14.97 3.09 12.54
CA VAL A 407 -14.99 3.78 13.82
C VAL A 407 -15.03 5.30 13.60
N MET A 408 -15.32 6.08 14.65
CA MET A 408 -15.34 7.55 14.58
C MET A 408 -13.89 8.10 14.56
N THR A 409 -13.28 8.11 13.37
CA THR A 409 -11.93 8.67 13.15
C THR A 409 -11.92 10.21 13.21
N ASP A 410 -10.72 10.82 13.26
CA ASP A 410 -10.58 12.28 13.21
C ASP A 410 -11.17 12.88 11.94
N THR A 411 -11.07 12.15 10.81
CA THR A 411 -11.72 12.56 9.55
C THR A 411 -13.25 12.47 9.65
N ALA A 412 -13.75 11.37 10.22
CA ALA A 412 -15.19 11.17 10.37
C ALA A 412 -15.84 12.25 11.25
N ARG A 413 -15.13 12.75 12.27
CA ARG A 413 -15.61 13.86 13.11
C ARG A 413 -15.89 15.15 12.37
N LEU A 414 -15.25 15.37 11.20
CA LEU A 414 -15.43 16.56 10.35
C LEU A 414 -16.43 16.33 9.21
N ALA A 415 -17.03 15.14 9.12
CA ALA A 415 -17.95 14.80 8.04
C ALA A 415 -19.35 15.44 8.21
N ASP A 416 -20.09 15.50 7.13
CA ASP A 416 -21.53 15.78 7.11
C ASP A 416 -22.35 14.51 7.24
N VAL A 417 -21.80 13.40 6.69
CA VAL A 417 -22.40 12.06 6.76
C VAL A 417 -21.32 11.05 7.12
N VAL A 418 -21.59 10.23 8.13
CA VAL A 418 -20.74 9.07 8.49
C VAL A 418 -21.53 7.80 8.28
N LEU A 419 -20.94 6.86 7.53
CA LEU A 419 -21.57 5.59 7.18
C LEU A 419 -20.77 4.43 7.78
N PRO A 420 -21.44 3.44 8.40
CA PRO A 420 -20.78 2.30 9.04
C PRO A 420 -20.24 1.33 7.97
N ALA A 421 -18.94 1.07 7.99
CA ALA A 421 -18.23 0.17 7.08
C ALA A 421 -17.99 -1.20 7.70
N THR A 422 -18.07 -2.26 6.89
CA THR A 422 -17.64 -3.60 7.29
C THR A 422 -16.14 -3.70 7.45
N THR A 423 -15.69 -4.58 8.34
CA THR A 423 -14.30 -5.06 8.36
C THR A 423 -14.10 -6.13 7.30
N PHE A 424 -12.85 -6.51 7.07
CA PHE A 424 -12.52 -7.53 6.07
C PHE A 424 -13.04 -8.95 6.40
N LEU A 425 -13.51 -9.21 7.60
CA LEU A 425 -14.11 -10.50 7.97
C LEU A 425 -15.60 -10.57 7.64
N GLU A 426 -16.23 -9.41 7.36
CA GLU A 426 -17.67 -9.25 7.20
C GLU A 426 -18.14 -9.21 5.72
N HIS A 427 -17.21 -9.23 4.75
CA HIS A 427 -17.54 -9.25 3.32
C HIS A 427 -16.59 -10.14 2.52
N ARG A 428 -17.03 -10.59 1.34
CA ARG A 428 -16.20 -11.33 0.40
C ARG A 428 -15.26 -10.38 -0.34
N ASP A 429 -14.03 -10.82 -0.59
CA ASP A 429 -13.07 -10.09 -1.42
C ASP A 429 -12.05 -11.02 -2.06
N LEU A 430 -11.45 -10.59 -3.16
CA LEU A 430 -10.23 -11.15 -3.72
C LEU A 430 -9.03 -10.40 -3.14
N ARG A 431 -8.22 -11.07 -2.34
CA ARG A 431 -7.14 -10.44 -1.58
C ARG A 431 -5.79 -10.79 -2.13
N ARG A 432 -4.96 -9.76 -2.31
CA ARG A 432 -3.57 -9.85 -2.74
C ARG A 432 -2.65 -9.12 -1.79
N GLY A 433 -1.42 -9.61 -1.62
CA GLY A 433 -0.35 -8.89 -0.93
C GLY A 433 0.63 -8.28 -1.93
N TYR A 434 1.39 -7.30 -1.49
CA TYR A 434 2.43 -6.72 -2.33
C TYR A 434 3.83 -7.33 -2.10
N GLY A 435 3.98 -8.25 -1.17
CA GLY A 435 5.21 -9.03 -0.97
C GLY A 435 5.13 -10.46 -1.50
N THR A 436 3.92 -10.95 -1.81
CA THR A 436 3.67 -12.29 -2.32
C THR A 436 3.05 -12.25 -3.71
N ILE A 437 3.16 -13.36 -4.45
CA ILE A 437 2.52 -13.54 -5.76
C ILE A 437 1.28 -14.45 -5.64
N ARG A 438 0.49 -14.25 -4.59
CA ARG A 438 -0.69 -15.06 -4.27
C ARG A 438 -1.95 -14.23 -4.30
N LEU A 439 -3.05 -14.90 -4.63
CA LEU A 439 -4.40 -14.39 -4.58
C LEU A 439 -5.24 -15.31 -3.70
N PHE A 440 -6.08 -14.73 -2.84
CA PHE A 440 -7.04 -15.46 -2.02
C PHE A 440 -8.46 -14.99 -2.36
N ASP A 441 -9.35 -15.93 -2.68
CA ASP A 441 -10.78 -15.72 -2.61
C ASP A 441 -11.21 -15.88 -1.14
N SER A 442 -11.54 -14.78 -0.52
CA SER A 442 -11.83 -14.70 0.92
C SER A 442 -13.33 -14.45 1.13
N PRO A 443 -14.09 -15.47 1.49
CA PRO A 443 -15.51 -15.30 1.80
C PRO A 443 -15.70 -14.47 3.09
N ALA A 444 -16.91 -13.93 3.27
CA ALA A 444 -17.32 -13.40 4.56
C ALA A 444 -17.34 -14.53 5.61
N VAL A 445 -16.75 -14.29 6.77
CA VAL A 445 -16.69 -15.25 7.88
C VAL A 445 -17.44 -14.79 9.12
N ALA A 446 -17.84 -13.51 9.16
CA ALA A 446 -18.64 -12.91 10.22
C ALA A 446 -19.86 -12.21 9.62
N THR A 447 -20.95 -12.14 10.40
CA THR A 447 -22.09 -11.29 10.07
C THR A 447 -21.71 -9.82 10.29
N PRO A 448 -22.12 -8.90 9.41
CA PRO A 448 -21.88 -7.48 9.62
C PRO A 448 -22.40 -6.98 10.97
N VAL A 449 -21.58 -6.18 11.66
CA VAL A 449 -21.94 -5.61 12.96
C VAL A 449 -22.89 -4.42 12.73
N GLY A 450 -24.04 -4.45 13.40
CA GLY A 450 -25.08 -3.43 13.20
C GLY A 450 -25.55 -3.40 11.75
N GLU A 451 -25.65 -2.20 11.19
CA GLU A 451 -26.05 -1.97 9.81
C GLU A 451 -24.86 -1.74 8.86
N SER A 452 -23.63 -2.19 9.22
CA SER A 452 -22.43 -1.98 8.41
C SER A 452 -22.57 -2.56 7.01
N ARG A 453 -22.12 -1.81 6.00
CA ARG A 453 -22.11 -2.23 4.59
C ARG A 453 -20.69 -2.22 4.01
N SER A 454 -20.46 -3.11 3.03
CA SER A 454 -19.21 -3.08 2.25
C SER A 454 -19.20 -1.88 1.28
N ASN A 455 -18.01 -1.54 0.76
CA ASN A 455 -17.90 -0.53 -0.28
C ASN A 455 -18.77 -0.85 -1.49
N ASN A 456 -18.83 -2.12 -1.91
CA ASN A 456 -19.64 -2.53 -3.06
C ASN A 456 -21.14 -2.33 -2.80
N GLN A 457 -21.61 -2.68 -1.63
CA GLN A 457 -23.01 -2.44 -1.24
C GLN A 457 -23.34 -0.95 -1.22
N LEU A 458 -22.46 -0.11 -0.67
CA LEU A 458 -22.63 1.34 -0.61
C LEU A 458 -22.67 1.95 -2.02
N PHE A 459 -21.61 1.71 -2.81
CA PHE A 459 -21.48 2.35 -4.13
C PHE A 459 -22.45 1.77 -5.17
N GLY A 460 -22.84 0.51 -5.02
CA GLY A 460 -23.95 -0.10 -5.80
C GLY A 460 -25.28 0.60 -5.53
N ALA A 461 -25.64 0.80 -4.25
CA ALA A 461 -26.85 1.49 -3.85
C ALA A 461 -26.88 2.97 -4.26
N LEU A 462 -25.75 3.67 -4.21
CA LEU A 462 -25.64 5.05 -4.72
C LEU A 462 -25.71 5.11 -6.24
N ALA A 463 -25.13 4.14 -6.94
CA ALA A 463 -25.20 4.07 -8.40
C ALA A 463 -26.64 3.87 -8.88
N ASP A 464 -27.41 3.03 -8.19
CA ASP A 464 -28.82 2.83 -8.50
C ASP A 464 -29.62 4.13 -8.32
N ARG A 465 -29.51 4.80 -7.17
CA ARG A 465 -30.20 6.06 -6.88
C ARG A 465 -29.88 7.20 -7.85
N LEU A 466 -28.67 7.18 -8.43
CA LEU A 466 -28.22 8.20 -9.38
C LEU A 466 -28.45 7.80 -10.83
N GLY A 467 -29.09 6.65 -11.11
CA GLY A 467 -29.33 6.15 -12.46
C GLY A 467 -28.04 5.83 -13.21
N LEU A 468 -27.00 5.40 -12.49
CA LEU A 468 -25.68 5.10 -13.08
C LEU A 468 -25.49 3.59 -13.37
N VAL A 469 -26.41 2.74 -12.94
CA VAL A 469 -26.38 1.30 -13.27
C VAL A 469 -26.75 1.10 -14.75
N ARG A 470 -26.04 0.20 -15.41
CA ARG A 470 -26.28 -0.16 -16.82
C ARG A 470 -26.58 -1.65 -16.95
N PRO A 471 -27.34 -2.08 -17.98
CA PRO A 471 -27.54 -3.50 -18.27
C PRO A 471 -26.19 -4.23 -18.44
N GLY A 472 -26.03 -5.37 -17.77
CA GLY A 472 -24.83 -6.19 -17.79
C GLY A 472 -23.76 -5.81 -16.74
N ASP A 473 -24.01 -4.79 -15.91
CA ASP A 473 -23.11 -4.49 -14.80
C ASP A 473 -23.12 -5.64 -13.77
N ALA A 474 -21.93 -6.09 -13.35
CA ALA A 474 -21.79 -6.90 -12.16
C ALA A 474 -22.06 -6.02 -10.93
N LEU A 475 -22.97 -6.43 -10.04
CA LEU A 475 -23.44 -5.64 -8.89
C LEU A 475 -23.16 -6.31 -7.54
N THR A 476 -23.06 -7.64 -7.53
CA THR A 476 -22.77 -8.42 -6.33
C THR A 476 -21.29 -8.81 -6.26
N ASP A 477 -20.79 -9.10 -5.05
CA ASP A 477 -19.41 -9.56 -4.88
C ASP A 477 -19.15 -10.85 -5.66
N ASP A 478 -20.13 -11.76 -5.78
CA ASP A 478 -20.01 -13.01 -6.54
C ASP A 478 -19.89 -12.73 -8.05
N GLU A 479 -20.70 -11.84 -8.60
CA GLU A 479 -20.60 -11.42 -10.00
C GLU A 479 -19.28 -10.70 -10.28
N LEU A 480 -18.81 -9.86 -9.36
CA LEU A 480 -17.52 -9.17 -9.48
C LEU A 480 -16.35 -10.16 -9.44
N VAL A 481 -16.39 -11.16 -8.56
CA VAL A 481 -15.38 -12.22 -8.52
C VAL A 481 -15.39 -12.99 -9.84
N ALA A 482 -16.57 -13.43 -10.31
CA ALA A 482 -16.69 -14.16 -11.56
C ALA A 482 -16.22 -13.35 -12.79
N ALA A 483 -16.42 -12.03 -12.80
CA ALA A 483 -15.96 -11.15 -13.85
C ALA A 483 -14.45 -10.86 -13.79
N THR A 484 -13.82 -11.09 -12.62
CA THR A 484 -12.40 -10.82 -12.37
C THR A 484 -11.53 -12.05 -12.63
N LEU A 485 -12.01 -13.24 -12.30
CA LEU A 485 -11.31 -14.51 -12.46
C LEU A 485 -11.59 -15.13 -13.84
#